data_971ca5c4413887d7d268af54d01c10d1
#
_entry.id   971ca5c4413887d7d268af54d01c10d1
#
_cell.length_a   1.000
_cell.length_b   1.000
_cell.length_c   1.000
_cell.angle_alpha   90.00
_cell.angle_beta   90.00
_cell.angle_gamma   90.00
#
_symmetry.space_group_name_H-M   'P 1'
#
loop_
_entity.id
_entity.type
_entity.pdbx_description
1 polymer ?
#
loop_
_entity_poly.entity_id
_entity_poly.type
_entity_poly.pdbx_seq_one_letter_code
_entity_poly.pdbx_strand_id
1 'polypeptide(L)'
;MNMRHFLLIFSIILFAIPVSAKHQYLEKDYQKFWCNQRGGFIEYKLPDNTRIDCLLPDYAVEVDFAPKVYESIGQALYYGIMTYRKPAVLIIIEDSNCQKYINRLKVVADKYNIKVFFITPEELRKSTP
;
A
#
# COMPACT_ATOMS: atom_id res chain seq x y z
N MET A 1 54.11 42.04 17.24
CA MET A 1 53.02 42.16 16.26
C MET A 1 52.42 40.78 16.11
N ASN A 2 51.29 40.51 16.83
CA ASN A 2 50.71 39.18 16.95
C ASN A 2 49.68 38.98 15.83
N MET A 3 49.99 38.13 14.91
CA MET A 3 49.09 37.74 13.83
C MET A 3 48.24 36.53 14.33
N ARG A 4 47.01 36.82 14.74
CA ARG A 4 46.01 35.78 15.16
C ARG A 4 45.47 35.12 13.91
N HIS A 5 45.81 33.85 13.73
CA HIS A 5 45.25 33.03 12.69
C HIS A 5 43.80 32.67 13.08
N PHE A 6 42.86 33.21 12.34
CA PHE A 6 41.43 32.86 12.44
C PHE A 6 41.19 31.61 11.60
N LEU A 7 41.11 30.46 12.26
CA LEU A 7 40.71 29.20 11.64
C LEU A 7 39.19 29.22 11.47
N LEU A 8 38.74 29.47 10.24
CA LEU A 8 37.34 29.26 9.83
C LEU A 8 37.09 27.76 9.69
N ILE A 9 36.42 27.14 10.68
CA ILE A 9 35.92 25.78 10.58
C ILE A 9 34.67 25.83 9.72
N PHE A 10 34.79 25.43 8.48
CA PHE A 10 33.64 25.21 7.58
C PHE A 10 32.96 23.89 8.00
N SER A 11 31.88 24.00 8.80
CA SER A 11 31.04 22.86 9.15
C SER A 11 30.22 22.46 7.93
N ILE A 12 30.61 21.39 7.24
CA ILE A 12 29.81 20.80 6.17
C ILE A 12 28.65 20.07 6.82
N ILE A 13 27.48 20.70 6.84
CA ILE A 13 26.23 20.04 7.22
C ILE A 13 25.84 19.14 6.05
N LEU A 14 26.11 17.84 6.19
CA LEU A 14 25.68 16.83 5.24
C LEU A 14 24.16 16.63 5.41
N PHE A 15 23.36 17.28 4.58
CA PHE A 15 21.95 16.99 4.49
C PHE A 15 21.79 15.59 3.89
N ALA A 16 21.47 14.61 4.75
CA ALA A 16 21.01 13.30 4.29
C ALA A 16 19.63 13.50 3.62
N ILE A 17 19.61 13.53 2.30
CA ILE A 17 18.37 13.48 1.53
C ILE A 17 17.77 12.09 1.80
N PRO A 18 16.55 11.97 2.34
CA PRO A 18 15.92 10.67 2.48
C PRO A 18 15.72 10.09 1.06
N VAL A 19 16.45 9.04 0.75
CA VAL A 19 16.18 8.25 -0.45
C VAL A 19 14.85 7.54 -0.18
N SER A 20 13.77 8.08 -0.73
CA SER A 20 12.50 7.38 -0.78
C SER A 20 12.72 6.11 -1.59
N ALA A 21 12.58 4.95 -0.95
CA ALA A 21 12.70 3.67 -1.64
C ALA A 21 11.63 3.63 -2.74
N LYS A 22 12.08 3.60 -3.99
CA LYS A 22 11.20 3.54 -5.15
C LYS A 22 10.57 2.15 -5.19
N HIS A 23 9.23 2.08 -5.27
CA HIS A 23 8.51 0.83 -5.46
C HIS A 23 8.95 0.11 -6.75
N GLN A 24 8.98 -1.23 -6.71
CA GLN A 24 9.39 -2.05 -7.86
C GLN A 24 8.40 -1.94 -9.03
N TYR A 25 7.10 -1.90 -8.70
CA TYR A 25 6.00 -1.68 -9.64
C TYR A 25 5.03 -0.66 -9.06
N LEU A 26 4.18 -0.09 -9.90
CA LEU A 26 3.11 0.80 -9.45
C LEU A 26 1.99 -0.02 -8.78
N GLU A 27 1.30 0.58 -7.82
CA GLU A 27 0.15 -0.03 -7.15
C GLU A 27 -0.90 -0.56 -8.13
N LYS A 28 -1.18 0.23 -9.18
CA LYS A 28 -2.11 -0.16 -10.26
C LYS A 28 -1.69 -1.41 -11.03
N ASP A 29 -0.41 -1.75 -11.06
CA ASP A 29 0.07 -2.94 -11.76
C ASP A 29 -0.29 -4.18 -10.95
N TYR A 30 -0.10 -4.14 -9.63
CA TYR A 30 -0.54 -5.18 -8.69
C TYR A 30 -2.08 -5.32 -8.71
N GLN A 31 -2.80 -4.21 -8.65
CA GLN A 31 -4.26 -4.16 -8.69
C GLN A 31 -4.81 -4.85 -9.94
N LYS A 32 -4.34 -4.46 -11.12
CA LYS A 32 -4.78 -5.02 -12.39
C LYS A 32 -4.50 -6.52 -12.49
N PHE A 33 -3.28 -6.90 -12.17
CA PHE A 33 -2.87 -8.30 -12.22
C PHE A 33 -3.73 -9.17 -11.30
N TRP A 34 -3.82 -8.80 -10.03
CA TRP A 34 -4.53 -9.59 -9.03
C TRP A 34 -6.05 -9.65 -9.27
N CYS A 35 -6.65 -8.52 -9.64
CA CYS A 35 -8.08 -8.40 -9.89
C CYS A 35 -8.50 -9.18 -11.15
N ASN A 36 -7.73 -9.05 -12.23
CA ASN A 36 -8.01 -9.77 -13.50
C ASN A 36 -7.95 -11.27 -13.33
N GLN A 37 -7.00 -11.80 -12.58
CA GLN A 37 -6.91 -13.23 -12.29
C GLN A 37 -8.17 -13.79 -11.59
N ARG A 38 -8.94 -12.94 -10.92
CA ARG A 38 -10.14 -13.28 -10.16
C ARG A 38 -11.44 -12.89 -10.87
N GLY A 39 -11.34 -12.37 -12.10
CA GLY A 39 -12.50 -11.91 -12.88
C GLY A 39 -13.24 -10.73 -12.23
N GLY A 40 -12.52 -9.90 -11.46
CA GLY A 40 -13.08 -8.75 -10.79
C GLY A 40 -13.20 -7.53 -11.69
N PHE A 41 -13.96 -6.52 -11.21
CA PHE A 41 -14.08 -5.22 -11.86
C PHE A 41 -13.06 -4.26 -11.24
N ILE A 42 -12.12 -3.77 -12.05
CA ILE A 42 -11.09 -2.81 -11.65
C ILE A 42 -11.71 -1.41 -11.65
N GLU A 43 -11.35 -0.59 -10.64
CA GLU A 43 -11.80 0.82 -10.56
C GLU A 43 -13.32 0.96 -10.62
N TYR A 44 -14.04 0.09 -9.90
CA TYR A 44 -15.49 0.12 -9.89
C TYR A 44 -16.02 1.40 -9.24
N LYS A 45 -16.71 2.23 -10.04
CA LYS A 45 -17.18 3.53 -9.61
C LYS A 45 -18.52 3.41 -8.89
N LEU A 46 -18.59 4.01 -7.69
CA LEU A 46 -19.82 4.15 -6.91
C LEU A 46 -20.60 5.42 -7.28
N PRO A 47 -21.89 5.53 -6.90
CA PRO A 47 -22.72 6.72 -7.15
C PRO A 47 -22.16 8.04 -6.58
N ASP A 48 -21.39 7.96 -5.48
CA ASP A 48 -20.72 9.09 -4.85
C ASP A 48 -19.40 9.51 -5.53
N ASN A 49 -19.07 8.89 -6.66
CA ASN A 49 -17.85 9.05 -7.45
C ASN A 49 -16.58 8.45 -6.82
N THR A 50 -16.65 7.80 -5.67
CA THR A 50 -15.53 7.01 -5.15
C THR A 50 -15.33 5.74 -5.99
N ARG A 51 -14.17 5.11 -5.88
CA ARG A 51 -13.81 3.94 -6.70
C ARG A 51 -13.23 2.86 -5.83
N ILE A 52 -13.70 1.65 -6.08
CA ILE A 52 -13.20 0.43 -5.44
C ILE A 52 -12.12 -0.14 -6.35
N ASP A 53 -10.95 -0.43 -5.81
CA ASP A 53 -9.82 -0.93 -6.60
C ASP A 53 -10.13 -2.24 -7.31
N CYS A 54 -10.79 -3.17 -6.62
CA CYS A 54 -11.24 -4.43 -7.20
C CYS A 54 -12.56 -4.90 -6.57
N LEU A 55 -13.60 -4.96 -7.38
CA LEU A 55 -14.90 -5.49 -6.95
C LEU A 55 -15.05 -6.94 -7.39
N LEU A 56 -15.11 -7.84 -6.42
CA LEU A 56 -15.39 -9.27 -6.60
C LEU A 56 -16.83 -9.60 -6.21
N PRO A 57 -17.37 -10.78 -6.57
CA PRO A 57 -18.72 -11.17 -6.15
C PRO A 57 -18.93 -11.08 -4.63
N ASP A 58 -17.96 -11.52 -3.82
CA ASP A 58 -18.07 -11.59 -2.37
C ASP A 58 -17.33 -10.47 -1.62
N TYR A 59 -16.43 -9.74 -2.28
CA TYR A 59 -15.53 -8.78 -1.64
C TYR A 59 -15.46 -7.45 -2.35
N ALA A 60 -15.42 -6.36 -1.57
CA ALA A 60 -14.94 -5.07 -2.02
C ALA A 60 -13.49 -4.92 -1.52
N VAL A 61 -12.54 -4.88 -2.45
CA VAL A 61 -11.11 -5.00 -2.16
C VAL A 61 -10.40 -3.68 -2.40
N GLU A 62 -9.70 -3.18 -1.39
CA GLU A 62 -8.74 -2.10 -1.50
C GLU A 62 -7.33 -2.65 -1.67
N VAL A 63 -6.54 -2.02 -2.52
CA VAL A 63 -5.16 -2.40 -2.82
C VAL A 63 -4.21 -1.31 -2.35
N ASP A 64 -3.26 -1.65 -1.49
CA ASP A 64 -2.33 -0.65 -0.97
C ASP A 64 -0.98 -1.28 -0.61
N PHE A 65 0.05 -0.44 -0.62
CA PHE A 65 1.33 -0.79 -0.01
C PHE A 65 1.20 -0.89 1.51
N ALA A 66 1.96 -1.80 2.13
CA ALA A 66 1.89 -2.07 3.56
C ALA A 66 1.93 -0.83 4.47
N PRO A 67 2.71 0.24 4.21
CA PRO A 67 2.69 1.43 5.05
C PRO A 67 1.34 2.16 5.15
N LYS A 68 0.43 1.93 4.20
CA LYS A 68 -0.89 2.58 4.13
C LYS A 68 -2.04 1.77 4.73
N VAL A 69 -1.76 0.78 5.57
CA VAL A 69 -2.79 -0.14 6.10
C VAL A 69 -3.96 0.55 6.80
N TYR A 70 -3.77 1.69 7.44
CA TYR A 70 -4.87 2.41 8.10
C TYR A 70 -5.83 3.05 7.10
N GLU A 71 -5.30 3.57 5.99
CA GLU A 71 -6.10 4.11 4.90
C GLU A 71 -6.90 3.00 4.22
N SER A 72 -6.24 1.90 3.88
CA SER A 72 -6.90 0.74 3.25
C SER A 72 -7.99 0.11 4.12
N ILE A 73 -7.81 0.07 5.44
CA ILE A 73 -8.86 -0.39 6.38
C ILE A 73 -10.10 0.48 6.27
N GLY A 74 -9.93 1.81 6.34
CA GLY A 74 -11.05 2.76 6.26
C GLY A 74 -11.82 2.63 4.95
N GLN A 75 -11.10 2.57 3.84
CA GLN A 75 -11.69 2.44 2.51
C GLN A 75 -12.39 1.08 2.34
N ALA A 76 -11.76 -0.02 2.74
CA ALA A 76 -12.34 -1.35 2.64
C ALA A 76 -13.66 -1.46 3.43
N LEU A 77 -13.72 -0.92 4.64
CA LEU A 77 -14.94 -0.90 5.45
C LEU A 77 -16.04 -0.08 4.77
N TYR A 78 -15.72 1.11 4.28
CA TYR A 78 -16.67 1.96 3.58
C TYR A 78 -17.24 1.27 2.34
N TYR A 79 -16.37 0.69 1.50
CA TYR A 79 -16.81 0.01 0.28
C TYR A 79 -17.58 -1.28 0.55
N GLY A 80 -17.23 -1.99 1.61
CA GLY A 80 -18.01 -3.13 2.06
C GLY A 80 -19.46 -2.76 2.39
N ILE A 81 -19.64 -1.66 3.11
CA ILE A 81 -20.97 -1.12 3.43
C ILE A 81 -21.73 -0.71 2.18
N MET A 82 -21.08 0.05 1.29
CA MET A 82 -21.71 0.60 0.09
C MET A 82 -22.12 -0.46 -0.93
N THR A 83 -21.49 -1.62 -0.91
CA THR A 83 -21.74 -2.70 -1.87
C THR A 83 -22.45 -3.92 -1.28
N TYR A 84 -22.69 -3.92 0.03
CA TYR A 84 -23.16 -5.10 0.78
C TYR A 84 -22.27 -6.33 0.60
N ARG A 85 -20.95 -6.09 0.40
CA ARG A 85 -19.93 -7.15 0.28
C ARG A 85 -19.03 -7.15 1.50
N LYS A 86 -18.30 -8.24 1.67
CA LYS A 86 -17.30 -8.32 2.73
C LYS A 86 -16.16 -7.36 2.44
N PRO A 87 -15.72 -6.56 3.42
CA PRO A 87 -14.54 -5.71 3.26
C PRO A 87 -13.29 -6.57 3.10
N ALA A 88 -12.41 -6.18 2.19
CA ALA A 88 -11.14 -6.85 1.98
C ALA A 88 -10.03 -5.86 1.63
N VAL A 89 -8.79 -6.24 1.96
CA VAL A 89 -7.59 -5.50 1.57
C VAL A 89 -6.60 -6.44 0.88
N LEU A 90 -5.97 -5.97 -0.18
CA LEU A 90 -4.82 -6.60 -0.80
C LEU A 90 -3.59 -5.77 -0.45
N ILE A 91 -2.71 -6.32 0.37
CA ILE A 91 -1.50 -5.63 0.82
C ILE A 91 -0.32 -6.05 -0.02
N ILE A 92 0.34 -5.05 -0.61
CA ILE A 92 1.56 -5.22 -1.39
C ILE A 92 2.75 -5.27 -0.44
N ILE A 93 3.51 -6.36 -0.49
CA ILE A 93 4.68 -6.62 0.35
C ILE A 93 5.92 -6.62 -0.53
N GLU A 94 6.75 -5.57 -0.43
CA GLU A 94 7.98 -5.45 -1.20
C GLU A 94 9.24 -5.82 -0.42
N ASP A 95 9.17 -5.79 0.91
CA ASP A 95 10.32 -6.09 1.78
C ASP A 95 9.90 -6.58 3.18
N SER A 96 10.89 -6.97 3.99
CA SER A 96 10.68 -7.47 5.36
C SER A 96 10.20 -6.41 6.36
N ASN A 97 10.34 -5.11 6.06
CA ASN A 97 9.89 -4.03 6.94
C ASN A 97 8.37 -3.92 6.98
N CYS A 98 7.67 -4.60 6.08
CA CYS A 98 6.21 -4.66 6.03
C CYS A 98 5.59 -5.37 7.24
N GLN A 99 6.32 -6.23 7.95
CA GLN A 99 5.75 -7.05 9.04
C GLN A 99 5.07 -6.26 10.13
N LYS A 100 5.61 -5.10 10.53
CA LYS A 100 4.99 -4.24 11.53
C LYS A 100 3.60 -3.72 11.12
N TYR A 101 3.42 -3.44 9.84
CA TYR A 101 2.13 -2.98 9.28
C TYR A 101 1.13 -4.12 9.19
N ILE A 102 1.58 -5.32 8.79
CA ILE A 102 0.77 -6.53 8.75
C ILE A 102 0.25 -6.86 10.15
N ASN A 103 1.08 -6.79 11.18
CA ASN A 103 0.67 -7.03 12.56
C ASN A 103 -0.42 -6.05 13.02
N ARG A 104 -0.29 -4.76 12.67
CA ARG A 104 -1.30 -3.73 12.98
C ARG A 104 -2.62 -3.97 12.24
N LEU A 105 -2.52 -4.29 10.96
CA LEU A 105 -3.68 -4.63 10.14
C LEU A 105 -4.45 -5.82 10.71
N LYS A 106 -3.74 -6.87 11.12
CA LYS A 106 -4.33 -8.09 11.65
C LYS A 106 -5.23 -7.84 12.87
N VAL A 107 -4.81 -6.99 13.79
CA VAL A 107 -5.60 -6.62 14.98
C VAL A 107 -6.97 -6.07 14.58
N VAL A 108 -7.02 -5.18 13.59
CA VAL A 108 -8.26 -4.57 13.13
C VAL A 108 -9.07 -5.53 12.25
N ALA A 109 -8.37 -6.24 11.36
CA ALA A 109 -9.00 -7.19 10.44
C ALA A 109 -9.74 -8.32 11.20
N ASP A 110 -9.12 -8.86 12.24
CA ASP A 110 -9.74 -9.88 13.09
C ASP A 110 -10.99 -9.34 13.81
N LYS A 111 -10.95 -8.09 14.28
CA LYS A 111 -12.06 -7.45 14.98
C LYS A 111 -13.26 -7.15 14.08
N TYR A 112 -12.99 -6.67 12.87
CA TYR A 112 -14.01 -6.18 11.95
C TYR A 112 -14.27 -7.11 10.76
N ASN A 113 -13.77 -8.33 10.82
CA ASN A 113 -13.96 -9.36 9.79
C ASN A 113 -13.55 -8.87 8.38
N ILE A 114 -12.39 -8.20 8.30
CA ILE A 114 -11.80 -7.78 7.04
C ILE A 114 -10.95 -8.92 6.48
N LYS A 115 -11.21 -9.32 5.25
CA LYS A 115 -10.38 -10.32 4.57
C LYS A 115 -9.05 -9.67 4.15
N VAL A 116 -7.95 -10.34 4.46
CA VAL A 116 -6.61 -9.87 4.08
C VAL A 116 -6.03 -10.80 3.03
N PHE A 117 -5.59 -10.21 1.93
CA PHE A 117 -4.82 -10.85 0.87
C PHE A 117 -3.44 -10.18 0.79
N PHE A 118 -2.46 -10.90 0.26
CA PHE A 118 -1.12 -10.40 0.06
C PHE A 118 -0.69 -10.62 -1.38
N ILE A 119 0.20 -9.74 -1.86
CA ILE A 119 0.86 -9.88 -3.16
C ILE A 119 2.30 -9.37 -3.06
N THR A 120 3.20 -10.01 -3.78
CA THR A 120 4.62 -9.67 -3.84
C THR A 120 5.05 -9.32 -5.27
N PRO A 121 6.17 -8.61 -5.44
CA PRO A 121 6.74 -8.35 -6.77
C PRO A 121 7.06 -9.61 -7.57
N GLU A 122 7.43 -10.71 -6.89
CA GLU A 122 7.73 -11.99 -7.54
C GLU A 122 6.53 -12.59 -8.25
N GLU A 123 5.34 -12.45 -7.65
CA GLU A 123 4.10 -12.95 -8.26
C GLU A 123 3.78 -12.19 -9.55
N LEU A 124 3.94 -10.86 -9.51
CA LEU A 124 3.73 -10.01 -10.68
C LEU A 124 4.75 -10.31 -11.79
N ARG A 125 6.02 -10.47 -11.44
CA ARG A 125 7.10 -10.75 -12.40
C ARG A 125 6.95 -12.11 -13.10
N LYS A 126 6.51 -13.16 -12.40
CA LYS A 126 6.31 -14.49 -12.97
C LYS A 126 5.18 -14.55 -14.00
N SER A 127 4.30 -13.58 -14.01
CA SER A 127 3.17 -13.50 -14.94
C SER A 127 3.47 -12.71 -16.22
N THR A 128 4.62 -12.03 -16.27
CA THR A 128 5.08 -11.32 -17.47
C THR A 128 5.88 -12.31 -18.32
N PRO A 129 5.46 -12.61 -19.55
CA PRO A 129 6.15 -13.54 -20.47
C PRO A 129 7.53 -13.02 -20.88
#